data_4264f8de94765e8e93a0735e1744a084
#
_entry.id   4264f8de94765e8e93a0735e1744a084
#
_cell.length_a   1.000
_cell.length_b   1.000
_cell.length_c   1.000
_cell.angle_alpha   90.00
_cell.angle_beta   90.00
_cell.angle_gamma   90.00
#
_symmetry.space_group_name_H-M   'P 1'
#
loop_
_entity.id
_entity.type
_entity.pdbx_description
1 polymer ?
#
loop_
_entity_poly.entity_id
_entity_poly.type
_entity_poly.pdbx_seq_one_letter_code
_entity_poly.pdbx_strand_id
1 'polypeptide(L)'
;NVIDKTIDLSISEYLRNGGMTDYVKNDTEIVYSKGDCNITYTPQKGLKGTRKIISSENLSLEKISFFSDKRGAIAPLLANLSDGAALGFYFTETFQDFKKATEVIKELEMPYLGVRYYEKKAQNGSRQFFISNVNDTYKIHFEDASSGIQTMTPLAVIAEYFSKHFDLVHGFNSSIVTLLGKNDSLSSFRHDMNIGDIANRSIHLMIEEPELSMFPTAQRSSLNMLIDKCLNGNKYMTLTLATHSPYIINHLNLLLKAFDKGVKIENAALDYHKTEV
;
A
#
# COMPACT_ATOMS: atom_id res chain seq x y z
N ASN A 1 6.12 20.53 -22.23
CA ASN A 1 5.24 20.68 -21.06
C ASN A 1 4.36 19.44 -20.94
N VAL A 2 4.66 18.53 -20.02
CA VAL A 2 3.80 17.37 -19.69
C VAL A 2 2.43 17.87 -19.18
N ILE A 3 2.38 19.09 -18.69
CA ILE A 3 1.19 19.74 -18.12
C ILE A 3 0.17 20.15 -19.20
N ASP A 4 0.58 20.31 -20.44
CA ASP A 4 -0.33 20.70 -21.54
C ASP A 4 -1.01 19.51 -22.25
N LYS A 5 -0.64 18.26 -21.91
CA LYS A 5 -1.32 17.08 -22.44
C LYS A 5 -2.45 16.67 -21.52
N THR A 6 -3.64 16.63 -22.06
CA THR A 6 -4.84 16.08 -21.43
C THR A 6 -4.60 14.59 -21.15
N ILE A 7 -4.56 14.22 -19.88
CA ILE A 7 -4.73 12.81 -19.50
C ILE A 7 -6.23 12.58 -19.49
N ASP A 8 -6.71 11.73 -20.38
CA ASP A 8 -8.11 11.30 -20.36
C ASP A 8 -8.29 10.35 -19.18
N LEU A 9 -8.90 10.86 -18.11
CA LEU A 9 -9.29 10.07 -16.95
C LEU A 9 -10.65 9.43 -17.20
N SER A 10 -10.69 8.13 -17.34
CA SER A 10 -11.95 7.38 -17.42
C SER A 10 -12.42 6.99 -16.03
N ILE A 11 -13.24 7.81 -15.39
CA ILE A 11 -13.83 7.49 -14.08
C ILE A 11 -14.64 6.19 -14.14
N SER A 12 -15.33 5.92 -15.24
CA SER A 12 -16.07 4.67 -15.43
C SER A 12 -15.15 3.43 -15.40
N GLU A 13 -13.93 3.54 -15.90
CA GLU A 13 -12.94 2.47 -15.81
C GLU A 13 -12.42 2.26 -14.38
N TYR A 14 -12.15 3.34 -13.65
CA TYR A 14 -11.78 3.27 -12.23
C TYR A 14 -12.88 2.62 -11.39
N LEU A 15 -14.15 3.02 -11.60
CA LEU A 15 -15.29 2.45 -10.89
C LEU A 15 -15.46 0.96 -11.19
N ARG A 16 -15.30 0.56 -12.45
CA ARG A 16 -15.36 -0.84 -12.87
C ARG A 16 -14.22 -1.66 -12.24
N ASN A 17 -13.00 -1.16 -12.27
CA ASN A 17 -11.83 -1.82 -11.71
C ASN A 17 -11.92 -1.94 -10.18
N GLY A 18 -12.59 -0.99 -9.52
CA GLY A 18 -12.90 -1.02 -8.10
C GLY A 18 -14.12 -1.84 -7.71
N GLY A 19 -14.82 -2.47 -8.68
CA GLY A 19 -16.06 -3.22 -8.41
C GLY A 19 -17.22 -2.33 -7.97
N MET A 20 -17.17 -1.02 -8.28
CA MET A 20 -18.14 -0.04 -7.83
C MET A 20 -19.24 0.28 -8.86
N THR A 21 -19.25 -0.38 -10.00
CA THR A 21 -20.18 -0.09 -11.10
C THR A 21 -21.63 -0.19 -10.68
N ASP A 22 -21.97 -1.19 -9.86
CA ASP A 22 -23.35 -1.45 -9.40
C ASP A 22 -23.88 -0.41 -8.41
N TYR A 23 -22.98 0.37 -7.79
CA TYR A 23 -23.33 1.44 -6.86
C TYR A 23 -23.60 2.77 -7.58
N VAL A 24 -23.18 2.89 -8.85
CA VAL A 24 -23.35 4.11 -9.64
C VAL A 24 -24.75 4.14 -10.25
N LYS A 25 -25.56 5.09 -9.77
CA LYS A 25 -26.92 5.35 -10.24
C LYS A 25 -26.97 6.64 -11.06
N ASN A 26 -28.11 6.89 -11.72
CA ASN A 26 -28.27 8.08 -12.57
C ASN A 26 -28.10 9.41 -11.80
N ASP A 27 -28.33 9.43 -10.51
CA ASP A 27 -28.22 10.58 -9.61
C ASP A 27 -26.87 10.62 -8.85
N THR A 28 -25.98 9.66 -9.10
CA THR A 28 -24.66 9.63 -8.46
C THR A 28 -23.83 10.83 -8.88
N GLU A 29 -23.29 11.53 -7.91
CA GLU A 29 -22.28 12.58 -8.10
C GLU A 29 -21.04 12.22 -7.31
N ILE A 30 -19.87 12.24 -7.99
CA ILE A 30 -18.56 12.03 -7.37
C ILE A 30 -17.78 13.33 -7.50
N VAL A 31 -17.41 13.90 -6.35
CA VAL A 31 -16.64 15.14 -6.28
C VAL A 31 -15.29 14.84 -5.65
N TYR A 32 -14.23 15.21 -6.33
CA TYR A 32 -12.88 15.21 -5.79
C TYR A 32 -12.36 16.64 -5.71
N SER A 33 -11.95 17.05 -4.51
CA SER A 33 -11.42 18.37 -4.24
C SER A 33 -10.05 18.28 -3.58
N LYS A 34 -9.06 18.98 -4.13
CA LYS A 34 -7.74 19.12 -3.50
C LYS A 34 -7.20 20.51 -3.77
N GLY A 35 -7.13 21.33 -2.71
CA GLY A 35 -6.80 22.76 -2.87
C GLY A 35 -7.78 23.45 -3.82
N ASP A 36 -7.27 24.13 -4.84
CA ASP A 36 -8.07 24.81 -5.87
C ASP A 36 -8.55 23.88 -7.00
N CYS A 37 -8.18 22.61 -6.97
CA CYS A 37 -8.60 21.63 -7.98
C CYS A 37 -9.89 20.98 -7.58
N ASN A 38 -10.91 21.06 -8.44
CA ASN A 38 -12.21 20.42 -8.26
C ASN A 38 -12.53 19.61 -9.51
N ILE A 39 -12.81 18.31 -9.31
CA ILE A 39 -13.22 17.39 -10.37
C ILE A 39 -14.57 16.80 -9.96
N THR A 40 -15.57 16.94 -10.83
CA THR A 40 -16.90 16.37 -10.61
C THR A 40 -17.23 15.41 -11.74
N TYR A 41 -17.68 14.23 -11.39
CA TYR A 41 -18.19 13.22 -12.32
C TYR A 41 -19.66 12.95 -12.03
N THR A 42 -20.47 12.91 -13.10
CA THR A 42 -21.83 12.36 -13.06
C THR A 42 -22.02 11.43 -14.27
N PRO A 43 -22.79 10.32 -14.17
CA PRO A 43 -23.01 9.40 -15.26
C PRO A 43 -23.58 10.06 -16.52
N GLN A 44 -24.40 11.11 -16.35
CA GLN A 44 -25.05 11.82 -17.46
C GLN A 44 -24.16 12.84 -18.16
N LYS A 45 -23.22 13.48 -17.43
CA LYS A 45 -22.41 14.60 -17.95
C LYS A 45 -20.94 14.24 -18.10
N GLY A 46 -20.53 13.04 -17.66
CA GLY A 46 -19.13 12.62 -17.61
C GLY A 46 -18.30 13.45 -16.66
N LEU A 47 -17.00 13.49 -16.90
CA LEU A 47 -16.02 14.20 -16.07
C LEU A 47 -16.03 15.70 -16.42
N LYS A 48 -16.24 16.54 -15.43
CA LYS A 48 -16.06 17.99 -15.51
C LYS A 48 -15.07 18.45 -14.46
N GLY A 49 -14.17 19.33 -14.82
CA GLY A 49 -13.21 19.92 -13.89
C GLY A 49 -12.69 21.23 -14.39
N THR A 50 -12.33 22.12 -13.47
CA THR A 50 -11.58 23.33 -13.77
C THR A 50 -10.11 22.94 -13.98
N ARG A 51 -9.62 23.09 -15.20
CA ARG A 51 -8.19 23.01 -15.48
C ARG A 51 -7.55 24.32 -15.00
N LYS A 52 -6.95 24.30 -13.84
CA LYS A 52 -5.95 25.30 -13.48
C LYS A 52 -4.57 24.71 -13.71
N ILE A 53 -3.65 25.52 -14.20
CA ILE A 53 -2.23 25.19 -14.20
C ILE A 53 -1.85 25.05 -12.72
N ILE A 54 -1.57 23.82 -12.31
CA ILE A 54 -1.15 23.54 -10.94
C ILE A 54 0.30 24.01 -10.86
N SER A 55 0.57 24.99 -9.99
CA SER A 55 1.94 25.38 -9.69
C SER A 55 2.71 24.19 -9.10
N SER A 56 4.02 24.12 -9.31
CA SER A 56 4.86 23.05 -8.75
C SER A 56 4.75 22.93 -7.23
N GLU A 57 4.42 24.02 -6.55
CA GLU A 57 4.20 24.09 -5.11
C GLU A 57 2.95 23.30 -4.65
N ASN A 58 1.97 23.15 -5.54
CA ASN A 58 0.72 22.42 -5.27
C ASN A 58 0.76 20.95 -5.74
N LEU A 59 1.86 20.55 -6.37
CA LEU A 59 2.03 19.14 -6.75
C LEU A 59 2.41 18.30 -5.53
N SER A 60 1.82 17.11 -5.43
CA SER A 60 2.20 16.10 -4.43
C SER A 60 2.56 14.80 -5.12
N LEU A 61 3.59 14.14 -4.59
CA LEU A 61 3.91 12.76 -4.94
C LEU A 61 3.25 11.85 -3.93
N GLU A 62 2.32 11.04 -4.39
CA GLU A 62 1.57 10.13 -3.52
C GLU A 62 1.69 8.70 -4.04
N LYS A 63 2.06 7.78 -3.16
CA LYS A 63 1.95 6.33 -3.37
C LYS A 63 0.84 5.81 -2.48
N ILE A 64 -0.17 5.21 -3.08
CA ILE A 64 -1.21 4.49 -2.37
C ILE A 64 -0.92 3.00 -2.49
N SER A 65 -0.89 2.29 -1.37
CA SER A 65 -0.82 0.84 -1.30
C SER A 65 -2.03 0.33 -0.53
N PHE A 66 -2.92 -0.37 -1.23
CA PHE A 66 -4.18 -0.84 -0.68
C PHE A 66 -4.12 -2.36 -0.48
N PHE A 67 -4.34 -2.79 0.76
CA PHE A 67 -4.35 -4.19 1.15
C PHE A 67 -5.77 -4.67 1.39
N SER A 68 -6.31 -5.44 0.44
CA SER A 68 -7.62 -6.07 0.62
C SER A 68 -7.54 -7.30 1.55
N ASP A 69 -8.69 -7.78 1.95
CA ASP A 69 -8.89 -9.05 2.66
C ASP A 69 -8.31 -10.26 1.90
N LYS A 70 -8.17 -10.15 0.57
CA LYS A 70 -7.66 -11.22 -0.32
C LYS A 70 -6.13 -11.39 -0.30
N ARG A 71 -5.39 -10.60 0.48
CA ARG A 71 -3.92 -10.62 0.51
C ARG A 71 -3.28 -11.98 0.86
N GLY A 72 -4.03 -12.87 1.53
CA GLY A 72 -3.59 -14.25 1.79
C GLY A 72 -3.35 -15.07 0.53
N ALA A 73 -3.98 -14.71 -0.60
CA ALA A 73 -3.76 -15.38 -1.87
C ALA A 73 -2.38 -15.09 -2.50
N ILE A 74 -1.62 -14.14 -1.96
CA ILE A 74 -0.26 -13.82 -2.46
C ILE A 74 0.66 -15.05 -2.33
N ALA A 75 0.62 -15.76 -1.20
CA ALA A 75 1.48 -16.91 -0.97
C ALA A 75 1.29 -18.04 -2.01
N PRO A 76 0.09 -18.58 -2.23
CA PRO A 76 -0.13 -19.61 -3.25
C PRO A 76 0.12 -19.11 -4.68
N LEU A 77 -0.11 -17.84 -4.98
CA LEU A 77 0.17 -17.30 -6.31
C LEU A 77 1.67 -17.20 -6.60
N LEU A 78 2.51 -16.94 -5.59
CA LEU A 78 3.96 -16.95 -5.76
C LEU A 78 4.49 -18.35 -6.12
N ALA A 79 3.87 -19.40 -5.59
CA ALA A 79 4.26 -20.79 -5.87
C ALA A 79 3.81 -21.25 -7.26
N ASN A 80 2.66 -20.77 -7.73
CA ASN A 80 1.98 -21.27 -8.91
C ASN A 80 1.84 -20.20 -10.02
N LEU A 81 2.81 -19.31 -10.18
CA LEU A 81 2.75 -18.28 -11.22
C LEU A 81 2.55 -18.88 -12.62
N SER A 82 1.29 -19.08 -12.99
CA SER A 82 0.86 -19.01 -14.37
C SER A 82 0.56 -17.54 -14.69
N ASP A 83 1.38 -16.93 -15.54
CA ASP A 83 1.16 -15.59 -16.09
C ASP A 83 -0.19 -15.53 -16.80
N GLY A 84 -1.26 -15.15 -16.14
CA GLY A 84 -2.56 -15.03 -16.78
C GLY A 84 -3.80 -15.04 -15.88
N ALA A 85 -3.67 -15.17 -14.58
CA ALA A 85 -4.82 -15.00 -13.72
C ALA A 85 -5.31 -13.55 -13.79
N ALA A 86 -6.57 -13.33 -14.18
CA ALA A 86 -7.22 -12.02 -14.13
C ALA A 86 -7.43 -11.64 -12.65
N LEU A 87 -6.42 -11.04 -12.06
CA LEU A 87 -6.47 -10.52 -10.69
C LEU A 87 -7.17 -9.17 -10.72
N GLY A 88 -8.00 -8.88 -9.73
CA GLY A 88 -8.60 -7.55 -9.57
C GLY A 88 -7.50 -6.49 -9.41
N PHE A 89 -7.80 -5.25 -9.84
CA PHE A 89 -6.84 -4.14 -9.88
C PHE A 89 -6.05 -3.97 -8.57
N TYR A 90 -6.74 -3.83 -7.44
CA TYR A 90 -6.12 -3.60 -6.14
C TYR A 90 -5.24 -4.77 -5.68
N PHE A 91 -5.68 -6.00 -5.95
CA PHE A 91 -4.87 -7.16 -5.62
C PHE A 91 -3.60 -7.23 -6.47
N THR A 92 -3.70 -6.89 -7.76
CA THR A 92 -2.55 -6.82 -8.67
C THR A 92 -1.52 -5.81 -8.17
N GLU A 93 -1.95 -4.62 -7.73
CA GLU A 93 -1.07 -3.60 -7.17
C GLU A 93 -0.36 -4.11 -5.89
N THR A 94 -1.11 -4.71 -4.96
CA THR A 94 -0.52 -5.28 -3.73
C THR A 94 0.49 -6.38 -4.05
N PHE A 95 0.17 -7.26 -5.01
CA PHE A 95 1.07 -8.31 -5.46
C PHE A 95 2.36 -7.75 -6.09
N GLN A 96 2.25 -6.70 -6.90
CA GLN A 96 3.41 -6.02 -7.48
C GLN A 96 4.25 -5.31 -6.41
N ASP A 97 3.62 -4.64 -5.45
CA ASP A 97 4.32 -4.03 -4.32
C ASP A 97 5.08 -5.08 -3.51
N PHE A 98 4.48 -6.26 -3.26
CA PHE A 98 5.15 -7.38 -2.60
C PHE A 98 6.34 -7.89 -3.42
N LYS A 99 6.17 -8.10 -4.73
CA LYS A 99 7.28 -8.53 -5.61
C LYS A 99 8.46 -7.56 -5.54
N LYS A 100 8.21 -6.25 -5.66
CA LYS A 100 9.25 -5.22 -5.53
C LYS A 100 9.90 -5.22 -4.14
N ALA A 101 9.10 -5.32 -3.09
CA ALA A 101 9.62 -5.38 -1.72
C ALA A 101 10.55 -6.58 -1.51
N THR A 102 10.21 -7.75 -2.05
CA THR A 102 11.03 -8.96 -1.95
C THR A 102 12.29 -8.94 -2.82
N GLU A 103 12.44 -7.99 -3.75
CA GLU A 103 13.71 -7.76 -4.45
C GLU A 103 14.79 -7.20 -3.51
N VAL A 104 14.36 -6.44 -2.49
CA VAL A 104 15.23 -5.79 -1.51
C VAL A 104 15.27 -6.56 -0.20
N ILE A 105 14.09 -6.93 0.32
CA ILE A 105 13.94 -7.60 1.62
C ILE A 105 14.00 -9.10 1.40
N LYS A 106 15.16 -9.69 1.68
CA LYS A 106 15.39 -11.13 1.51
C LYS A 106 15.05 -11.93 2.76
N GLU A 107 14.98 -11.27 3.90
CA GLU A 107 14.67 -11.83 5.19
C GLU A 107 13.98 -10.79 6.07
N LEU A 108 12.99 -11.21 6.85
CA LEU A 108 12.31 -10.35 7.82
C LEU A 108 11.86 -11.18 9.03
N GLU A 109 12.33 -10.79 10.21
CA GLU A 109 11.82 -11.32 11.45
C GLU A 109 10.48 -10.71 11.82
N MET A 110 9.56 -11.55 12.23
CA MET A 110 8.22 -11.19 12.72
C MET A 110 8.03 -11.77 14.14
N PRO A 111 8.68 -11.16 15.16
CA PRO A 111 8.69 -11.70 16.53
C PRO A 111 7.29 -11.83 17.12
N TYR A 112 6.38 -10.93 16.74
CA TYR A 112 4.98 -10.94 17.16
C TYR A 112 4.17 -12.15 16.63
N LEU A 113 4.69 -12.86 15.62
CA LEU A 113 4.17 -14.15 15.15
C LEU A 113 5.10 -15.32 15.52
N GLY A 114 6.25 -15.04 16.12
CA GLY A 114 7.27 -16.05 16.44
C GLY A 114 7.94 -16.67 15.23
N VAL A 115 7.94 -15.99 14.08
CA VAL A 115 8.44 -16.52 12.81
C VAL A 115 9.36 -15.55 12.10
N ARG A 116 10.08 -16.08 11.12
CA ARG A 116 10.94 -15.36 10.19
C ARG A 116 10.56 -15.74 8.76
N TYR A 117 10.36 -14.73 7.92
CA TYR A 117 10.25 -14.87 6.48
C TYR A 117 11.64 -14.78 5.85
N TYR A 118 11.93 -15.60 4.85
CA TYR A 118 13.13 -15.47 4.03
C TYR A 118 12.99 -16.07 2.64
N GLU A 119 13.82 -15.56 1.72
CA GLU A 119 13.90 -15.99 0.33
C GLU A 119 15.17 -16.82 0.08
N LYS A 120 15.07 -17.86 -0.73
CA LYS A 120 16.20 -18.58 -1.31
C LYS A 120 16.04 -18.71 -2.82
N LYS A 121 17.15 -18.70 -3.53
CA LYS A 121 17.18 -19.07 -4.95
C LYS A 121 17.37 -20.59 -5.05
N ALA A 122 16.51 -21.22 -5.83
CA ALA A 122 16.68 -22.64 -6.20
C ALA A 122 17.82 -22.80 -7.22
N GLN A 123 18.24 -24.04 -7.46
CA GLN A 123 19.30 -24.35 -8.42
C GLN A 123 18.96 -23.90 -9.86
N ASN A 124 17.68 -23.89 -10.22
CA ASN A 124 17.19 -23.41 -11.51
C ASN A 124 17.05 -21.88 -11.60
N GLY A 125 17.47 -21.15 -10.56
CA GLY A 125 17.36 -19.70 -10.47
C GLY A 125 16.01 -19.16 -10.02
N SER A 126 14.98 -20.02 -9.85
CA SER A 126 13.68 -19.58 -9.34
C SER A 126 13.77 -19.14 -7.87
N ARG A 127 12.91 -18.19 -7.52
CA ARG A 127 12.81 -17.69 -6.14
C ARG A 127 11.85 -18.56 -5.36
N GLN A 128 12.27 -18.98 -4.19
CA GLN A 128 11.45 -19.74 -3.23
C GLN A 128 11.34 -18.97 -1.92
N PHE A 129 10.15 -18.97 -1.35
CA PHE A 129 9.81 -18.21 -0.16
C PHE A 129 9.50 -19.17 1.00
N PHE A 130 10.07 -18.89 2.15
CA PHE A 130 10.01 -19.77 3.31
C PHE A 130 9.61 -19.02 4.57
N ILE A 131 9.00 -19.78 5.47
CA ILE A 131 8.77 -19.40 6.87
C ILE A 131 9.52 -20.38 7.77
N SER A 132 10.24 -19.85 8.75
CA SER A 132 10.82 -20.62 9.85
C SER A 132 10.46 -19.97 11.19
N ASN A 133 10.62 -20.71 12.28
CA ASN A 133 10.67 -20.04 13.58
C ASN A 133 12.03 -19.38 13.80
N VAL A 134 12.10 -18.52 14.82
CA VAL A 134 13.33 -17.75 15.14
C VAL A 134 14.56 -18.65 15.39
N ASN A 135 14.34 -19.87 15.90
CA ASN A 135 15.40 -20.83 16.21
C ASN A 135 15.72 -21.83 15.08
N ASP A 136 15.13 -21.65 13.91
CA ASP A 136 15.28 -22.53 12.71
C ASP A 136 15.01 -24.04 12.99
N THR A 137 14.17 -24.35 13.98
CA THR A 137 13.83 -25.73 14.31
C THR A 137 12.85 -26.35 13.30
N TYR A 138 12.12 -25.52 12.57
CA TYR A 138 11.32 -25.93 11.41
C TYR A 138 11.43 -24.92 10.28
N LYS A 139 11.15 -25.40 9.09
CA LYS A 139 11.09 -24.64 7.86
C LYS A 139 9.97 -25.19 6.99
N ILE A 140 9.11 -24.31 6.50
CA ILE A 140 8.03 -24.64 5.57
C ILE A 140 8.04 -23.67 4.40
N HIS A 141 7.46 -24.06 3.27
CA HIS A 141 7.19 -23.11 2.21
C HIS A 141 6.15 -22.08 2.64
N PHE A 142 6.22 -20.87 2.10
CA PHE A 142 5.33 -19.78 2.50
C PHE A 142 3.87 -20.10 2.19
N GLU A 143 3.59 -20.78 1.07
CA GLU A 143 2.26 -21.25 0.68
C GLU A 143 1.67 -22.30 1.62
N ASP A 144 2.50 -23.02 2.37
CA ASP A 144 2.09 -24.05 3.34
C ASP A 144 1.92 -23.48 4.76
N ALA A 145 2.21 -22.19 4.95
CA ALA A 145 2.08 -21.55 6.26
C ALA A 145 0.60 -21.37 6.66
N SER A 146 0.37 -21.12 7.95
CA SER A 146 -0.99 -20.83 8.43
C SER A 146 -1.55 -19.57 7.78
N SER A 147 -2.89 -19.46 7.69
CA SER A 147 -3.57 -18.32 7.06
C SER A 147 -3.16 -16.97 7.67
N GLY A 148 -2.96 -16.90 9.00
CA GLY A 148 -2.50 -15.69 9.67
C GLY A 148 -1.09 -15.27 9.23
N ILE A 149 -0.18 -16.22 9.01
CA ILE A 149 1.16 -15.94 8.47
C ILE A 149 1.08 -15.53 7.01
N GLN A 150 0.25 -16.21 6.20
CA GLN A 150 0.07 -15.87 4.79
C GLN A 150 -0.52 -14.48 4.58
N THR A 151 -1.40 -14.02 5.46
CA THR A 151 -2.00 -12.69 5.38
C THR A 151 -1.09 -11.60 5.92
N MET A 152 -0.31 -11.88 6.97
CA MET A 152 0.50 -10.87 7.65
C MET A 152 1.88 -10.67 6.99
N THR A 153 2.48 -11.72 6.44
CA THR A 153 3.81 -11.63 5.84
C THR A 153 3.89 -10.60 4.70
N PRO A 154 2.97 -10.58 3.71
CA PRO A 154 2.99 -9.55 2.67
C PRO A 154 2.87 -8.14 3.23
N LEU A 155 2.00 -7.96 4.22
CA LEU A 155 1.80 -6.68 4.86
C LEU A 155 3.06 -6.19 5.59
N ALA A 156 3.71 -7.08 6.35
CA ALA A 156 4.94 -6.76 7.07
C ALA A 156 6.11 -6.44 6.13
N VAL A 157 6.28 -7.23 5.06
CA VAL A 157 7.36 -7.05 4.07
C VAL A 157 7.18 -5.74 3.30
N ILE A 158 5.96 -5.43 2.86
CA ILE A 158 5.68 -4.18 2.14
C ILE A 158 5.79 -2.97 3.08
N ALA A 159 5.31 -3.05 4.33
CA ALA A 159 5.46 -1.99 5.32
C ALA A 159 6.95 -1.70 5.62
N GLU A 160 7.78 -2.74 5.75
CA GLU A 160 9.23 -2.61 5.90
C GLU A 160 9.86 -1.92 4.69
N TYR A 161 9.48 -2.36 3.48
CA TYR A 161 9.99 -1.79 2.24
C TYR A 161 9.66 -0.30 2.12
N PHE A 162 8.41 0.10 2.32
CA PHE A 162 8.01 1.50 2.22
C PHE A 162 8.60 2.37 3.32
N SER A 163 8.79 1.81 4.52
CA SER A 163 9.34 2.59 5.65
C SER A 163 10.83 2.88 5.50
N LYS A 164 11.61 1.99 4.85
CA LYS A 164 13.08 2.07 4.86
C LYS A 164 13.76 2.13 3.51
N HIS A 165 13.14 1.58 2.46
CA HIS A 165 13.83 1.32 1.19
C HIS A 165 13.17 2.00 -0.01
N PHE A 166 11.92 2.40 0.08
CA PHE A 166 11.21 2.98 -1.05
C PHE A 166 11.57 4.45 -1.27
N ASP A 167 12.11 4.72 -2.45
CA ASP A 167 12.29 6.09 -2.94
C ASP A 167 11.08 6.49 -3.79
N LEU A 168 10.30 7.44 -3.28
CA LEU A 168 9.06 7.90 -3.89
C LEU A 168 9.31 8.64 -5.21
N VAL A 169 10.42 9.38 -5.31
CA VAL A 169 10.82 10.10 -6.52
C VAL A 169 11.22 9.11 -7.62
N HIS A 170 12.02 8.12 -7.26
CA HIS A 170 12.42 7.07 -8.20
C HIS A 170 11.23 6.23 -8.66
N GLY A 171 10.34 5.86 -7.76
CA GLY A 171 9.11 5.12 -8.07
C GLY A 171 8.19 5.88 -9.02
N PHE A 172 8.02 7.18 -8.82
CA PHE A 172 7.23 8.06 -9.68
C PHE A 172 7.85 8.19 -11.07
N ASN A 173 9.16 8.44 -11.17
CA ASN A 173 9.87 8.51 -12.44
C ASN A 173 9.72 7.23 -13.25
N SER A 174 9.86 6.07 -12.61
CA SER A 174 9.68 4.76 -13.25
C SER A 174 8.24 4.57 -13.76
N SER A 175 7.25 5.06 -13.03
CA SER A 175 5.84 5.01 -13.44
C SER A 175 5.57 5.90 -14.64
N ILE A 176 6.14 7.12 -14.68
CA ILE A 176 6.03 8.03 -15.83
C ILE A 176 6.68 7.41 -17.07
N VAL A 177 7.89 6.88 -16.96
CA VAL A 177 8.58 6.24 -18.08
C VAL A 177 7.75 5.07 -18.64
N THR A 178 7.15 4.26 -17.76
CA THR A 178 6.28 3.16 -18.17
C THR A 178 5.02 3.67 -18.89
N LEU A 179 4.39 4.74 -18.39
CA LEU A 179 3.21 5.34 -19.01
C LEU A 179 3.53 5.92 -20.39
N LEU A 180 4.64 6.63 -20.51
CA LEU A 180 5.08 7.23 -21.76
C LEU A 180 5.50 6.19 -22.80
N GLY A 181 6.13 5.09 -22.35
CA GLY A 181 6.52 3.97 -23.22
C GLY A 181 5.33 3.24 -23.84
N LYS A 182 4.19 3.18 -23.14
CA LYS A 182 2.94 2.58 -23.66
C LYS A 182 2.24 3.44 -24.71
N ASN A 183 2.51 4.75 -24.75
CA ASN A 183 1.75 5.71 -25.56
C ASN A 183 2.57 6.33 -26.71
N ASP A 184 3.73 5.77 -27.10
CA ASP A 184 4.67 6.33 -28.11
C ASP A 184 5.03 7.82 -27.89
N SER A 185 4.85 8.32 -26.66
CA SER A 185 4.97 9.74 -26.31
C SER A 185 6.34 10.14 -25.77
N LEU A 186 7.31 9.21 -25.81
CA LEU A 186 8.68 9.44 -25.31
C LEU A 186 9.41 10.60 -26.01
N SER A 187 9.12 10.81 -27.31
CA SER A 187 9.76 11.87 -28.11
C SER A 187 9.37 13.31 -27.72
N SER A 188 8.29 13.45 -26.96
CA SER A 188 7.77 14.77 -26.51
C SER A 188 8.01 15.03 -25.01
N PHE A 189 8.69 14.12 -24.32
CA PHE A 189 9.06 14.32 -22.91
C PHE A 189 10.27 15.24 -22.80
N ARG A 190 10.10 16.42 -22.22
CA ARG A 190 11.22 17.31 -21.90
C ARG A 190 11.68 17.05 -20.46
N HIS A 191 12.99 16.93 -20.31
CA HIS A 191 13.70 16.67 -19.05
C HIS A 191 13.62 17.81 -18.00
N ASP A 192 12.86 18.87 -18.27
CA ASP A 192 12.92 20.12 -17.51
C ASP A 192 12.12 20.12 -16.18
N MET A 193 11.43 19.03 -15.86
CA MET A 193 10.81 18.93 -14.54
C MET A 193 11.78 18.30 -13.55
N ASN A 194 12.31 19.12 -12.67
CA ASN A 194 13.07 18.65 -11.51
C ASN A 194 12.09 18.13 -10.46
N ILE A 195 11.64 16.87 -10.63
CA ILE A 195 10.69 16.19 -9.74
C ILE A 195 11.25 16.09 -8.31
N GLY A 196 12.56 16.24 -8.16
CA GLY A 196 13.24 16.32 -6.87
C GLY A 196 12.80 17.48 -5.97
N ASP A 197 12.25 18.55 -6.57
CA ASP A 197 11.84 19.76 -5.86
C ASP A 197 10.40 19.69 -5.31
N ILE A 198 9.64 18.61 -5.57
CA ILE A 198 8.29 18.44 -5.03
C ILE A 198 8.39 18.18 -3.53
N ALA A 199 8.00 19.20 -2.75
CA ALA A 199 8.08 19.18 -1.30
C ALA A 199 7.04 18.23 -0.66
N ASN A 200 5.84 18.16 -1.24
CA ASN A 200 4.74 17.36 -0.71
C ASN A 200 4.87 15.91 -1.18
N ARG A 201 5.20 15.00 -0.24
CA ARG A 201 5.38 13.57 -0.48
C ARG A 201 4.59 12.78 0.54
N SER A 202 3.88 11.75 0.11
CA SER A 202 3.19 10.86 1.03
C SER A 202 3.07 9.43 0.50
N ILE A 203 3.09 8.48 1.42
CA ILE A 203 2.85 7.07 1.19
C ILE A 203 1.67 6.68 2.06
N HIS A 204 0.57 6.25 1.46
CA HIS A 204 -0.64 5.87 2.16
C HIS A 204 -0.78 4.36 2.17
N LEU A 205 -0.63 3.74 3.34
CA LEU A 205 -1.02 2.35 3.56
C LEU A 205 -2.49 2.31 3.98
N MET A 206 -3.31 1.67 3.16
CA MET A 206 -4.73 1.44 3.44
C MET A 206 -4.96 -0.06 3.58
N ILE A 207 -5.41 -0.51 4.75
CA ILE A 207 -5.48 -1.92 5.10
C ILE A 207 -6.90 -2.27 5.53
N GLU A 208 -7.53 -3.20 4.79
CA GLU A 208 -8.77 -3.86 5.20
C GLU A 208 -8.44 -5.02 6.12
N GLU A 209 -9.20 -5.13 7.20
CA GLU A 209 -9.12 -6.21 8.18
C GLU A 209 -7.66 -6.55 8.58
N PRO A 210 -6.92 -5.62 9.21
CA PRO A 210 -5.55 -5.90 9.65
C PRO A 210 -5.46 -7.12 10.57
N GLU A 211 -6.57 -7.47 11.22
CA GLU A 211 -6.74 -8.63 12.10
C GLU A 211 -6.95 -9.97 11.40
N LEU A 212 -7.08 -10.00 10.08
CA LEU A 212 -7.51 -11.17 9.31
C LEU A 212 -6.72 -12.44 9.69
N SER A 213 -7.45 -13.49 10.10
CA SER A 213 -6.90 -14.80 10.48
C SER A 213 -5.90 -14.81 11.65
N MET A 214 -5.93 -13.79 12.53
CA MET A 214 -5.01 -13.67 13.66
C MET A 214 -5.72 -13.80 15.02
N PHE A 215 -5.02 -14.39 15.99
CA PHE A 215 -5.43 -14.37 17.39
C PHE A 215 -5.33 -12.95 17.98
N PRO A 216 -6.14 -12.61 19.01
CA PRO A 216 -6.17 -11.28 19.61
C PRO A 216 -4.81 -10.71 20.04
N THR A 217 -3.93 -11.56 20.57
CA THR A 217 -2.57 -11.15 20.95
C THR A 217 -1.74 -10.75 19.73
N ALA A 218 -1.79 -11.54 18.67
CA ALA A 218 -1.09 -11.25 17.42
C ALA A 218 -1.66 -10.00 16.74
N GLN A 219 -2.98 -9.76 16.80
CA GLN A 219 -3.60 -8.54 16.26
C GLN A 219 -3.00 -7.28 16.89
N ARG A 220 -2.86 -7.25 18.23
CA ARG A 220 -2.28 -6.11 18.95
C ARG A 220 -0.82 -5.87 18.60
N SER A 221 0.01 -6.92 18.63
CA SER A 221 1.44 -6.80 18.33
C SER A 221 1.67 -6.46 16.84
N SER A 222 0.85 -6.97 15.93
CA SER A 222 0.89 -6.60 14.51
C SER A 222 0.53 -5.13 14.30
N LEU A 223 -0.47 -4.62 15.02
CA LEU A 223 -0.83 -3.21 14.99
C LEU A 223 0.32 -2.32 15.50
N ASN A 224 0.95 -2.70 16.60
CA ASN A 224 2.13 -1.99 17.11
C ASN A 224 3.25 -1.93 16.09
N MET A 225 3.53 -3.04 15.42
CA MET A 225 4.53 -3.10 14.34
C MET A 225 4.17 -2.17 13.17
N LEU A 226 2.91 -2.15 12.73
CA LEU A 226 2.47 -1.26 11.66
C LEU A 226 2.63 0.22 12.05
N ILE A 227 2.22 0.58 13.26
CA ILE A 227 2.36 1.94 13.78
C ILE A 227 3.84 2.33 13.88
N ASP A 228 4.68 1.46 14.44
CA ASP A 228 6.11 1.72 14.56
C ASP A 228 6.76 1.94 13.19
N LYS A 229 6.53 1.05 12.24
CA LYS A 229 7.11 1.17 10.88
C LYS A 229 6.56 2.35 10.10
N CYS A 230 5.25 2.55 10.11
CA CYS A 230 4.61 3.56 9.27
C CYS A 230 4.71 4.98 9.86
N LEU A 231 4.56 5.12 11.17
CA LEU A 231 4.43 6.46 11.78
C LEU A 231 5.71 6.91 12.49
N ASN A 232 6.51 5.97 13.01
CA ASN A 232 7.79 6.30 13.66
C ASN A 232 8.99 6.14 12.72
N GLY A 233 8.88 5.28 11.71
CA GLY A 233 9.97 4.97 10.77
C GLY A 233 10.09 5.95 9.61
N ASN A 234 8.97 6.53 9.16
CA ASN A 234 8.96 7.40 7.99
C ASN A 234 7.91 8.52 8.12
N LYS A 235 8.37 9.76 8.14
CA LYS A 235 7.51 10.96 8.28
C LYS A 235 6.53 11.19 7.13
N TYR A 236 6.71 10.49 6.00
CA TYR A 236 5.86 10.61 4.81
C TYR A 236 4.77 9.54 4.76
N MET A 237 4.74 8.61 5.72
CA MET A 237 3.75 7.55 5.72
C MET A 237 2.51 7.92 6.54
N THR A 238 1.36 7.49 6.01
CA THR A 238 0.09 7.47 6.72
C THR A 238 -0.48 6.06 6.73
N LEU A 239 -1.28 5.74 7.73
CA LEU A 239 -1.88 4.43 7.94
C LEU A 239 -3.39 4.60 8.09
N THR A 240 -4.15 3.96 7.21
CA THR A 240 -5.61 3.88 7.28
C THR A 240 -6.00 2.42 7.48
N LEU A 241 -6.83 2.17 8.48
CA LEU A 241 -7.30 0.83 8.84
C LEU A 241 -8.82 0.76 8.77
N ALA A 242 -9.34 -0.23 8.06
CA ALA A 242 -10.75 -0.62 8.13
C ALA A 242 -10.84 -1.94 8.91
N THR A 243 -11.45 -1.93 10.08
CA THR A 243 -11.46 -3.08 11.00
C THR A 243 -12.83 -3.34 11.59
N HIS A 244 -13.14 -4.61 11.81
CA HIS A 244 -14.28 -5.07 12.61
C HIS A 244 -13.85 -5.64 13.96
N SER A 245 -12.55 -5.62 14.27
CA SER A 245 -12.01 -6.21 15.50
C SER A 245 -12.16 -5.27 16.71
N PRO A 246 -12.90 -5.65 17.74
CA PRO A 246 -12.92 -4.90 18.99
C PRO A 246 -11.55 -4.88 19.68
N TYR A 247 -10.70 -5.86 19.43
CA TYR A 247 -9.34 -5.92 19.98
C TYR A 247 -8.44 -4.83 19.37
N ILE A 248 -8.55 -4.61 18.07
CA ILE A 248 -7.84 -3.51 17.38
C ILE A 248 -8.31 -2.17 17.92
N ILE A 249 -9.63 -1.92 17.99
CA ILE A 249 -10.21 -0.66 18.47
C ILE A 249 -9.80 -0.38 19.92
N ASN A 250 -9.91 -1.38 20.79
CA ASN A 250 -9.52 -1.23 22.20
C ASN A 250 -8.00 -0.96 22.34
N HIS A 251 -7.20 -1.58 21.49
CA HIS A 251 -5.75 -1.37 21.53
C HIS A 251 -5.36 0.01 21.01
N LEU A 252 -6.02 0.53 19.97
CA LEU A 252 -5.85 1.91 19.50
C LEU A 252 -6.14 2.91 20.63
N ASN A 253 -7.24 2.73 21.37
CA ASN A 253 -7.54 3.56 22.54
C ASN A 253 -6.46 3.48 23.62
N LEU A 254 -5.84 2.31 23.81
CA LEU A 254 -4.74 2.14 24.76
C LEU A 254 -3.48 2.89 24.28
N LEU A 255 -3.19 2.86 22.99
CA LEU A 255 -2.05 3.56 22.40
C LEU A 255 -2.20 5.08 22.46
N LEU A 256 -3.42 5.61 22.28
CA LEU A 256 -3.73 7.03 22.49
C LEU A 256 -3.47 7.44 23.94
N LYS A 257 -3.95 6.65 24.90
CA LYS A 257 -3.68 6.90 26.35
C LYS A 257 -2.20 6.76 26.70
N ALA A 258 -1.47 5.87 26.04
CA ALA A 258 -0.03 5.72 26.24
C ALA A 258 0.72 7.00 25.83
N PHE A 259 0.32 7.59 24.70
CA PHE A 259 0.87 8.86 24.23
C PHE A 259 0.62 9.99 25.24
N ASP A 260 -0.59 10.14 25.76
CA ASP A 260 -0.94 11.15 26.78
C ASP A 260 -0.10 11.00 28.07
N LYS A 261 0.35 9.77 28.36
CA LYS A 261 1.21 9.48 29.53
C LYS A 261 2.70 9.53 29.23
N GLY A 262 3.09 9.82 27.98
CA GLY A 262 4.48 9.84 27.54
C GLY A 262 5.16 8.47 27.54
N VAL A 263 4.38 7.38 27.42
CA VAL A 263 4.89 6.00 27.37
C VAL A 263 4.62 5.36 26.01
N LYS A 264 5.39 4.32 25.68
CA LYS A 264 5.19 3.50 24.48
C LYS A 264 4.85 2.07 24.88
N ILE A 265 4.04 1.41 24.07
CA ILE A 265 3.69 -0.01 24.20
C ILE A 265 4.29 -0.73 23.00
N GLU A 266 5.27 -1.60 23.22
CA GLU A 266 6.01 -2.30 22.16
C GLU A 266 6.47 -1.32 21.03
N ASN A 267 7.09 -0.19 21.45
CA ASN A 267 7.54 0.91 20.58
C ASN A 267 6.43 1.75 19.90
N ALA A 268 5.16 1.45 20.12
CA ALA A 268 4.04 2.18 19.55
C ALA A 268 3.38 3.14 20.56
N ALA A 269 2.99 4.30 20.08
CA ALA A 269 2.07 5.24 20.71
C ALA A 269 1.42 6.09 19.60
N LEU A 270 0.20 6.55 19.82
CA LEU A 270 -0.55 7.33 18.85
C LEU A 270 -0.81 8.74 19.36
N ASP A 271 -0.36 9.73 18.60
CA ASP A 271 -0.64 11.13 18.85
C ASP A 271 -2.13 11.41 18.55
N TYR A 272 -2.87 11.81 19.56
CA TYR A 272 -4.30 12.12 19.44
C TYR A 272 -4.59 13.19 18.38
N HIS A 273 -3.70 14.18 18.23
CA HIS A 273 -3.88 15.28 17.26
C HIS A 273 -3.60 14.87 15.80
N LYS A 274 -3.04 13.68 15.60
CA LYS A 274 -2.72 13.12 14.27
C LYS A 274 -3.51 11.84 13.96
N THR A 275 -4.48 11.51 14.82
CA THR A 275 -5.27 10.28 14.70
C THR A 275 -6.74 10.65 14.53
N GLU A 276 -7.36 10.16 13.47
CA GLU A 276 -8.80 10.24 13.23
C GLU A 276 -9.41 8.84 13.38
N VAL A 277 -10.55 8.74 14.11
CA VAL A 277 -11.24 7.47 14.39
C VAL A 277 -12.70 7.57 13.99
#